data_2001da0bcdc0b857754fc0bbeafcdfb1
#
_entry.id   2001da0bcdc0b857754fc0bbeafcdfb1
#
_cell.length_a   1.000
_cell.length_b   1.000
_cell.length_c   1.000
_cell.angle_alpha   90.00
_cell.angle_beta   90.00
_cell.angle_gamma   90.00
#
_symmetry.space_group_name_H-M   'P 1'
#
loop_
_entity.id
_entity.type
_entity.pdbx_description
1 polymer ?
#
loop_
_entity_poly.entity_id
_entity_poly.type
_entity_poly.pdbx_seq_one_letter_code
_entity_poly.pdbx_strand_id
1 'polypeptide(L)'
;MLDTEIKINLFLMQYCGMLMADIADERMAEEPLPGVNHPAWILGHLAFSADLAVTRAGGQAVLPPEWKTLFGPGTKHAASRDAYPSREELLRTVEEGFERARQQAAAATPEQLAQPTANPRMKDALPTAREGVAFLLTAHLAGHLGQLSAWRRMIGLPPLF
;
A
#
# COMPACT_ATOMS: atom_id res chain seq x y z
N MET A 1 -21.34 -0.27 0.91
CA MET A 1 -21.11 -0.35 -0.57
C MET A 1 -19.77 -1.00 -0.92
N LEU A 2 -18.79 -0.96 -0.05
CA LEU A 2 -17.45 -1.57 -0.20
C LEU A 2 -17.17 -2.58 0.92
N ASP A 3 -18.19 -3.23 1.45
CA ASP A 3 -18.11 -4.10 2.63
C ASP A 3 -17.23 -5.34 2.40
N THR A 4 -17.29 -5.89 1.20
CA THR A 4 -16.47 -7.04 0.81
C THR A 4 -14.99 -6.63 0.70
N GLU A 5 -14.71 -5.49 0.06
CA GLU A 5 -13.36 -4.96 -0.11
C GLU A 5 -12.72 -4.60 1.24
N ILE A 6 -13.51 -4.05 2.17
CA ILE A 6 -13.07 -3.77 3.54
C ILE A 6 -12.69 -5.05 4.28
N LYS A 7 -13.50 -6.12 4.16
CA LYS A 7 -13.17 -7.43 4.78
C LYS A 7 -11.92 -8.06 4.17
N ILE A 8 -11.77 -8.00 2.84
CA ILE A 8 -10.57 -8.49 2.15
C ILE A 8 -9.35 -7.70 2.60
N ASN A 9 -9.46 -6.36 2.71
CA ASN A 9 -8.37 -5.51 3.20
C ASN A 9 -7.92 -5.89 4.61
N LEU A 10 -8.84 -6.14 5.53
CA LEU A 10 -8.51 -6.59 6.89
C LEU A 10 -7.68 -7.89 6.88
N PHE A 11 -8.08 -8.86 6.06
CA PHE A 11 -7.33 -10.11 5.89
C PHE A 11 -5.93 -9.85 5.31
N LEU A 12 -5.83 -9.01 4.28
CA LEU A 12 -4.56 -8.67 3.65
C LEU A 12 -3.62 -7.92 4.61
N MET A 13 -4.15 -7.07 5.48
CA MET A 13 -3.35 -6.39 6.50
C MET A 13 -2.81 -7.35 7.57
N GLN A 14 -3.59 -8.36 7.97
CA GLN A 14 -3.08 -9.43 8.82
C GLN A 14 -1.94 -10.20 8.12
N TYR A 15 -2.11 -10.51 6.83
CA TYR A 15 -1.06 -11.14 6.03
C TYR A 15 0.19 -10.27 5.90
N CYS A 16 0.03 -8.95 5.74
CA CYS A 16 1.15 -7.99 5.77
C CYS A 16 1.94 -8.10 7.08
N GLY A 17 1.26 -8.10 8.22
CA GLY A 17 1.88 -8.28 9.54
C GLY A 17 2.67 -9.58 9.66
N MET A 18 2.11 -10.69 9.17
CA MET A 18 2.80 -11.99 9.15
C MET A 18 4.05 -11.97 8.27
N LEU A 19 3.98 -11.36 7.08
CA LEU A 19 5.12 -11.23 6.17
C LEU A 19 6.25 -10.39 6.77
N MET A 20 5.94 -9.44 7.64
CA MET A 20 6.90 -8.52 8.23
C MET A 20 7.43 -8.97 9.60
N ALA A 21 6.85 -10.01 10.21
CA ALA A 21 7.09 -10.36 11.61
C ALA A 21 8.56 -10.65 11.95
N ASP A 22 9.30 -11.27 11.02
CA ASP A 22 10.69 -11.72 11.20
C ASP A 22 11.71 -10.94 10.35
N ILE A 23 11.32 -9.79 9.76
CA ILE A 23 12.22 -8.95 8.97
C ILE A 23 12.81 -7.87 9.90
N ALA A 24 14.12 -7.92 10.12
CA ALA A 24 14.85 -6.91 10.88
C ALA A 24 14.94 -5.58 10.12
N ASP A 25 15.09 -4.47 10.86
CA ASP A 25 15.13 -3.12 10.27
C ASP A 25 16.29 -2.96 9.26
N GLU A 26 17.44 -3.55 9.55
CA GLU A 26 18.66 -3.49 8.71
C GLU A 26 18.42 -4.13 7.33
N ARG A 27 17.48 -5.07 7.22
CA ARG A 27 17.14 -5.77 5.98
C ARG A 27 16.05 -5.08 5.16
N MET A 28 15.46 -4.01 5.67
CA MET A 28 14.31 -3.33 5.04
C MET A 28 14.62 -2.75 3.65
N ALA A 29 15.87 -2.38 3.37
CA ALA A 29 16.31 -1.88 2.07
C ALA A 29 17.19 -2.88 1.31
N GLU A 30 17.19 -4.17 1.70
CA GLU A 30 17.96 -5.22 1.02
C GLU A 30 17.36 -5.52 -0.36
N GLU A 31 18.17 -5.37 -1.39
CA GLU A 31 17.84 -5.62 -2.79
C GLU A 31 18.50 -6.93 -3.26
N PRO A 32 17.81 -8.07 -3.20
CA PRO A 32 18.40 -9.36 -3.55
C PRO A 32 18.78 -9.47 -5.03
N LEU A 33 18.08 -8.72 -5.88
CA LEU A 33 18.35 -8.57 -7.31
C LEU A 33 18.05 -7.13 -7.72
N PRO A 34 18.81 -6.55 -8.69
CA PRO A 34 18.57 -5.19 -9.17
C PRO A 34 17.13 -4.97 -9.63
N GLY A 35 16.49 -3.92 -9.10
CA GLY A 35 15.13 -3.52 -9.46
C GLY A 35 14.01 -4.29 -8.76
N VAL A 36 14.34 -5.18 -7.83
CA VAL A 36 13.33 -5.80 -6.96
C VAL A 36 12.94 -4.84 -5.85
N ASN A 37 11.63 -4.58 -5.72
CA ASN A 37 11.11 -3.75 -4.65
C ASN A 37 11.43 -4.38 -3.28
N HIS A 38 12.11 -3.63 -2.43
CA HIS A 38 12.44 -4.04 -1.07
C HIS A 38 11.36 -3.60 -0.06
N PRO A 39 11.31 -4.19 1.16
CA PRO A 39 10.24 -3.95 2.13
C PRO A 39 10.00 -2.48 2.47
N ALA A 40 11.05 -1.66 2.67
CA ALA A 40 10.88 -0.25 3.00
C ALA A 40 10.13 0.51 1.92
N TRP A 41 10.47 0.29 0.64
CA TRP A 41 9.74 0.91 -0.47
C TRP A 41 8.31 0.38 -0.58
N ILE A 42 8.12 -0.95 -0.46
CA ILE A 42 6.78 -1.57 -0.55
C ILE A 42 5.85 -0.99 0.52
N LEU A 43 6.27 -0.95 1.79
CA LEU A 43 5.44 -0.42 2.87
C LEU A 43 5.16 1.07 2.68
N GLY A 44 6.16 1.87 2.34
CA GLY A 44 5.96 3.30 2.07
C GLY A 44 4.98 3.53 0.90
N HIS A 45 5.09 2.75 -0.18
CA HIS A 45 4.17 2.80 -1.31
C HIS A 45 2.74 2.37 -0.93
N LEU A 46 2.61 1.37 -0.07
CA LEU A 46 1.30 0.95 0.46
C LEU A 46 0.68 2.02 1.35
N ALA A 47 1.46 2.69 2.21
CA ALA A 47 0.96 3.82 3.01
C ALA A 47 0.50 4.98 2.11
N PHE A 48 1.29 5.34 1.10
CA PHE A 48 0.91 6.35 0.10
C PHE A 48 -0.37 5.95 -0.64
N SER A 49 -0.52 4.67 -0.99
CA SER A 49 -1.70 4.15 -1.67
C SER A 49 -2.95 4.13 -0.79
N ALA A 50 -2.80 3.89 0.51
CA ALA A 50 -3.88 4.00 1.49
C ALA A 50 -4.37 5.45 1.62
N ASP A 51 -3.46 6.43 1.68
CA ASP A 51 -3.82 7.85 1.71
C ASP A 51 -4.51 8.30 0.42
N LEU A 52 -4.10 7.75 -0.73
CA LEU A 52 -4.80 7.95 -2.01
C LEU A 52 -6.20 7.32 -2.00
N ALA A 53 -6.42 6.17 -1.34
CA ALA A 53 -7.75 5.58 -1.21
C ALA A 53 -8.67 6.46 -0.36
N VAL A 54 -8.15 7.07 0.72
CA VAL A 54 -8.87 8.06 1.53
C VAL A 54 -9.35 9.23 0.68
N THR A 55 -8.44 9.83 -0.10
CA THR A 55 -8.80 11.01 -0.93
C THR A 55 -9.81 10.67 -2.02
N ARG A 56 -9.69 9.49 -2.65
CA ARG A 56 -10.66 9.03 -3.65
C ARG A 56 -12.04 8.76 -3.07
N ALA A 57 -12.12 8.34 -1.82
CA ALA A 57 -13.37 8.17 -1.09
C ALA A 57 -13.93 9.48 -0.49
N GLY A 58 -13.39 10.64 -0.88
CA GLY A 58 -13.86 11.97 -0.46
C GLY A 58 -13.26 12.47 0.86
N GLY A 59 -12.23 11.82 1.41
CA GLY A 59 -11.48 12.27 2.58
C GLY A 59 -10.29 13.17 2.23
N GLN A 60 -9.48 13.49 3.23
CA GLN A 60 -8.29 14.33 3.10
C GLN A 60 -6.99 13.54 3.26
N ALA A 61 -6.00 13.83 2.42
CA ALA A 61 -4.64 13.35 2.56
C ALA A 61 -4.02 13.84 3.88
N VAL A 62 -3.19 13.01 4.50
CA VAL A 62 -2.45 13.37 5.71
C VAL A 62 -0.95 13.12 5.61
N LEU A 63 -0.52 12.32 4.62
CA LEU A 63 0.90 12.08 4.45
C LEU A 63 1.62 13.33 3.94
N PRO A 64 2.81 13.62 4.47
CA PRO A 64 3.63 14.73 4.00
C PRO A 64 3.98 14.60 2.51
N PRO A 65 4.17 15.71 1.78
CA PRO A 65 4.45 15.68 0.33
C PRO A 65 5.68 14.86 -0.08
N GLU A 66 6.67 14.74 0.79
CA GLU A 66 7.89 13.94 0.58
C GLU A 66 7.59 12.45 0.42
N TRP A 67 6.51 11.92 1.00
CA TRP A 67 6.09 10.53 0.79
C TRP A 67 5.78 10.23 -0.67
N LYS A 68 5.21 11.18 -1.39
CA LYS A 68 4.99 11.05 -2.83
C LYS A 68 6.30 10.96 -3.60
N THR A 69 7.31 11.72 -3.18
CA THR A 69 8.63 11.74 -3.82
C THR A 69 9.40 10.44 -3.58
N LEU A 70 9.28 9.88 -2.37
CA LEU A 70 9.97 8.64 -1.99
C LEU A 70 9.24 7.38 -2.48
N PHE A 71 7.92 7.36 -2.44
CA PHE A 71 7.12 6.17 -2.57
C PHE A 71 6.06 6.22 -3.68
N GLY A 72 5.96 7.32 -4.40
CA GLY A 72 5.02 7.46 -5.50
C GLY A 72 5.29 6.49 -6.66
N PRO A 73 4.31 6.26 -7.54
CA PRO A 73 4.49 5.39 -8.70
C PRO A 73 5.65 5.83 -9.59
N GLY A 74 6.55 4.91 -9.93
CA GLY A 74 7.70 5.17 -10.80
C GLY A 74 8.91 5.79 -10.09
N THR A 75 8.90 5.93 -8.79
CA THR A 75 10.08 6.34 -8.02
C THR A 75 11.14 5.23 -8.05
N LYS A 76 12.41 5.64 -8.05
CA LYS A 76 13.54 4.71 -7.96
C LYS A 76 13.85 4.44 -6.49
N HIS A 77 14.25 3.21 -6.20
CA HIS A 77 14.73 2.86 -4.86
C HIS A 77 16.03 3.58 -4.55
N ALA A 78 16.20 4.02 -3.30
CA ALA A 78 17.50 4.35 -2.76
C ALA A 78 18.12 3.07 -2.17
N ALA A 79 19.40 2.85 -2.46
CA ALA A 79 20.11 1.67 -1.95
C ALA A 79 20.43 1.75 -0.44
N SER A 80 20.39 2.96 0.15
CA SER A 80 20.68 3.17 1.56
C SER A 80 19.44 2.98 2.42
N ARG A 81 19.57 2.21 3.51
CA ARG A 81 18.53 2.05 4.53
C ARG A 81 18.10 3.40 5.15
N ASP A 82 19.07 4.29 5.36
CA ASP A 82 18.87 5.61 5.99
C ASP A 82 18.04 6.58 5.12
N ALA A 83 17.81 6.23 3.87
CA ALA A 83 16.94 7.02 3.00
C ALA A 83 15.44 6.83 3.31
N TYR A 84 15.09 5.90 4.18
CA TYR A 84 13.70 5.52 4.49
C TYR A 84 13.40 5.66 5.98
N PRO A 85 12.13 5.89 6.36
CA PRO A 85 11.67 5.82 7.74
C PRO A 85 11.99 4.46 8.37
N SER A 86 12.01 4.39 9.70
CA SER A 86 12.23 3.14 10.43
C SER A 86 11.16 2.09 10.07
N ARG A 87 11.50 0.80 10.26
CA ARG A 87 10.55 -0.31 10.09
C ARG A 87 9.26 -0.08 10.90
N GLU A 88 9.41 0.35 12.14
CA GLU A 88 8.29 0.62 13.04
C GLU A 88 7.39 1.74 12.50
N GLU A 89 8.00 2.84 12.05
CA GLU A 89 7.27 3.96 11.47
C GLU A 89 6.54 3.56 10.18
N LEU A 90 7.19 2.81 9.28
CA LEU A 90 6.58 2.33 8.05
C LEU A 90 5.38 1.42 8.33
N LEU A 91 5.52 0.46 9.24
CA LEU A 91 4.43 -0.45 9.63
C LEU A 91 3.26 0.30 10.23
N ARG A 92 3.52 1.18 11.20
CA ARG A 92 2.49 2.01 11.82
C ARG A 92 1.76 2.88 10.78
N THR A 93 2.50 3.52 9.86
CA THR A 93 1.91 4.40 8.85
C THR A 93 1.03 3.62 7.85
N VAL A 94 1.42 2.41 7.47
CA VAL A 94 0.60 1.52 6.63
C VAL A 94 -0.67 1.10 7.37
N GLU A 95 -0.57 0.69 8.62
CA GLU A 95 -1.69 0.23 9.44
C GLU A 95 -2.72 1.34 9.67
N GLU A 96 -2.27 2.50 10.15
CA GLU A 96 -3.11 3.69 10.35
C GLU A 96 -3.72 4.17 9.02
N GLY A 97 -2.93 4.15 7.94
CA GLY A 97 -3.38 4.54 6.61
C GLY A 97 -4.53 3.66 6.09
N PHE A 98 -4.41 2.34 6.16
CA PHE A 98 -5.47 1.44 5.72
C PHE A 98 -6.67 1.43 6.69
N GLU A 99 -6.47 1.65 7.99
CA GLU A 99 -7.59 1.85 8.92
C GLU A 99 -8.43 3.06 8.49
N ARG A 100 -7.79 4.20 8.25
CA ARG A 100 -8.46 5.40 7.74
C ARG A 100 -9.13 5.16 6.39
N ALA A 101 -8.47 4.44 5.48
CA ALA A 101 -9.03 4.12 4.17
C ALA A 101 -10.31 3.26 4.28
N ARG A 102 -10.35 2.27 5.19
CA ARG A 102 -11.55 1.48 5.47
C ARG A 102 -12.68 2.33 6.06
N GLN A 103 -12.36 3.17 7.04
CA GLN A 103 -13.33 4.06 7.68
C GLN A 103 -13.93 5.04 6.66
N GLN A 104 -13.10 5.66 5.83
CA GLN A 104 -13.55 6.58 4.79
C GLN A 104 -14.35 5.86 3.71
N ALA A 105 -13.95 4.66 3.28
CA ALA A 105 -14.67 3.85 2.31
C ALA A 105 -16.05 3.42 2.82
N ALA A 106 -16.17 3.13 4.13
CA ALA A 106 -17.45 2.80 4.76
C ALA A 106 -18.39 4.02 4.87
N ALA A 107 -17.83 5.21 5.08
CA ALA A 107 -18.58 6.47 5.23
C ALA A 107 -18.88 7.18 3.90
N ALA A 108 -18.23 6.78 2.80
CA ALA A 108 -18.36 7.46 1.52
C ALA A 108 -19.80 7.37 0.95
N THR A 109 -20.30 8.50 0.45
CA THR A 109 -21.61 8.56 -0.17
C THR A 109 -21.62 7.96 -1.59
N PRO A 110 -22.78 7.56 -2.13
CA PRO A 110 -22.90 7.12 -3.52
C PRO A 110 -22.35 8.15 -4.51
N GLU A 111 -22.59 9.43 -4.28
CA GLU A 111 -22.13 10.53 -5.14
C GLU A 111 -20.61 10.68 -5.11
N GLN A 112 -19.96 10.52 -3.95
CA GLN A 112 -18.50 10.51 -3.84
C GLN A 112 -17.90 9.34 -4.60
N LEU A 113 -18.46 8.15 -4.45
CA LEU A 113 -17.98 6.94 -5.12
C LEU A 113 -18.26 6.91 -6.62
N ALA A 114 -19.26 7.65 -7.10
CA ALA A 114 -19.57 7.79 -8.53
C ALA A 114 -18.67 8.81 -9.26
N GLN A 115 -17.84 9.57 -8.56
CA GLN A 115 -16.93 10.54 -9.20
C GLN A 115 -16.00 9.84 -10.19
N PRO A 116 -15.73 10.44 -11.37
CA PRO A 116 -14.79 9.88 -12.33
C PRO A 116 -13.40 9.69 -11.74
N THR A 117 -12.72 8.62 -12.16
CA THR A 117 -11.33 8.40 -11.73
C THR A 117 -10.40 9.52 -12.21
N ALA A 118 -9.54 10.00 -11.32
CA ALA A 118 -8.54 11.01 -11.66
C ALA A 118 -7.33 10.43 -12.44
N ASN A 119 -7.20 9.10 -12.56
CA ASN A 119 -6.09 8.47 -13.24
C ASN A 119 -6.44 8.16 -14.71
N PRO A 120 -5.91 8.93 -15.69
CA PRO A 120 -6.25 8.75 -17.10
C PRO A 120 -5.81 7.39 -17.68
N ARG A 121 -4.80 6.74 -17.07
CA ARG A 121 -4.33 5.41 -17.51
C ARG A 121 -5.27 4.27 -17.10
N MET A 122 -6.13 4.51 -16.14
CA MET A 122 -7.03 3.48 -15.58
C MET A 122 -8.50 3.78 -15.82
N LYS A 123 -8.83 4.88 -16.51
CA LYS A 123 -10.21 5.34 -16.68
C LYS A 123 -11.15 4.32 -17.35
N ASP A 124 -10.61 3.47 -18.24
CA ASP A 124 -11.40 2.48 -18.95
C ASP A 124 -11.63 1.20 -18.12
N ALA A 125 -10.67 0.86 -17.22
CA ALA A 125 -10.76 -0.31 -16.35
C ALA A 125 -11.37 0.00 -14.97
N LEU A 126 -11.12 1.20 -14.46
CA LEU A 126 -11.57 1.69 -13.14
C LEU A 126 -12.18 3.09 -13.33
N PRO A 127 -13.37 3.20 -13.95
CA PRO A 127 -13.92 4.49 -14.41
C PRO A 127 -14.33 5.42 -13.28
N THR A 128 -14.65 4.91 -12.09
CA THR A 128 -15.10 5.73 -10.97
C THR A 128 -14.22 5.60 -9.74
N ALA A 129 -14.43 6.48 -8.77
CA ALA A 129 -13.78 6.45 -7.48
C ALA A 129 -14.02 5.11 -6.75
N ARG A 130 -15.22 4.51 -6.92
CA ARG A 130 -15.57 3.22 -6.32
C ARG A 130 -14.60 2.11 -6.73
N GLU A 131 -14.40 1.90 -8.03
CA GLU A 131 -13.48 0.88 -8.53
C GLU A 131 -12.04 1.21 -8.13
N GLY A 132 -11.69 2.51 -8.14
CA GLY A 132 -10.36 2.96 -7.71
C GLY A 132 -10.07 2.67 -6.24
N VAL A 133 -11.04 2.91 -5.34
CA VAL A 133 -10.93 2.58 -3.91
C VAL A 133 -10.91 1.06 -3.71
N ALA A 134 -11.81 0.32 -4.38
CA ALA A 134 -11.84 -1.13 -4.33
C ALA A 134 -10.50 -1.75 -4.74
N PHE A 135 -9.91 -1.27 -5.84
CA PHE A 135 -8.60 -1.70 -6.32
C PHE A 135 -7.49 -1.45 -5.28
N LEU A 136 -7.43 -0.25 -4.70
CA LEU A 136 -6.40 0.12 -3.72
C LEU A 136 -6.52 -0.69 -2.42
N LEU A 137 -7.75 -0.94 -1.96
CA LEU A 137 -7.99 -1.75 -0.76
C LEU A 137 -7.67 -3.23 -0.95
N THR A 138 -7.70 -3.75 -2.18
CA THR A 138 -7.63 -5.19 -2.44
C THR A 138 -6.50 -5.58 -3.39
N ALA A 139 -6.73 -5.52 -4.70
CA ALA A 139 -5.81 -6.06 -5.71
C ALA A 139 -4.43 -5.39 -5.69
N HIS A 140 -4.37 -4.08 -5.50
CA HIS A 140 -3.11 -3.34 -5.40
C HIS A 140 -2.31 -3.76 -4.15
N LEU A 141 -2.96 -3.80 -2.99
CA LEU A 141 -2.36 -4.28 -1.75
C LEU A 141 -1.87 -5.72 -1.91
N ALA A 142 -2.72 -6.65 -2.39
CA ALA A 142 -2.36 -8.05 -2.59
C ALA A 142 -1.17 -8.22 -3.55
N GLY A 143 -1.12 -7.42 -4.63
CA GLY A 143 0.00 -7.42 -5.57
C GLY A 143 1.34 -7.09 -4.89
N HIS A 144 1.38 -6.07 -4.05
CA HIS A 144 2.59 -5.68 -3.31
C HIS A 144 2.93 -6.67 -2.19
N LEU A 145 1.95 -7.26 -1.51
CA LEU A 145 2.21 -8.34 -0.56
C LEU A 145 2.78 -9.60 -1.26
N GLY A 146 2.35 -9.87 -2.50
CA GLY A 146 2.95 -10.90 -3.34
C GLY A 146 4.43 -10.61 -3.66
N GLN A 147 4.78 -9.35 -3.97
CA GLN A 147 6.18 -8.93 -4.14
C GLN A 147 6.98 -9.13 -2.85
N LEU A 148 6.44 -8.74 -1.71
CA LEU A 148 7.07 -8.93 -0.40
C LEU A 148 7.27 -10.42 -0.08
N SER A 149 6.29 -11.27 -0.36
CA SER A 149 6.40 -12.73 -0.22
C SER A 149 7.47 -13.32 -1.13
N ALA A 150 7.61 -12.83 -2.37
CA ALA A 150 8.66 -13.23 -3.29
C ALA A 150 10.04 -12.77 -2.79
N TRP A 151 10.16 -11.52 -2.34
CA TRP A 151 11.37 -10.95 -1.77
C TRP A 151 11.88 -11.79 -0.57
N ARG A 152 10.98 -12.17 0.36
CA ARG A 152 11.32 -13.03 1.50
C ARG A 152 12.02 -14.32 1.05
N ARG A 153 11.49 -14.98 0.03
CA ARG A 153 12.07 -16.23 -0.51
C ARG A 153 13.43 -15.99 -1.18
N MET A 154 13.62 -14.85 -1.85
CA MET A 154 14.90 -14.50 -2.47
C MET A 154 16.01 -14.29 -1.44
N ILE A 155 15.69 -13.83 -0.23
CA ILE A 155 16.64 -13.64 0.87
C ILE A 155 16.76 -14.87 1.79
N GLY A 156 16.17 -16.01 1.41
CA GLY A 156 16.27 -17.28 2.13
C GLY A 156 15.28 -17.47 3.27
N LEU A 157 14.29 -16.60 3.45
CA LEU A 157 13.23 -16.82 4.43
C LEU A 157 12.20 -17.82 3.92
N PRO A 158 11.62 -18.67 4.78
CA PRO A 158 10.63 -19.67 4.37
C PRO A 158 9.32 -19.00 3.91
N PRO A 159 8.55 -19.69 3.03
CA PRO A 159 7.18 -19.27 2.74
C PRO A 159 6.32 -19.35 4.01
N LEU A 160 5.26 -18.54 4.08
CA LEU A 160 4.30 -18.57 5.21
C LEU A 160 3.19 -19.60 5.01
N PHE A 161 3.00 -20.06 3.78
CA PHE A 161 2.03 -21.08 3.37
C PHE A 161 2.68 -22.06 2.40
#